data_cc90e1830b3b24b05468233efde88c2f
#
_entry.id   cc90e1830b3b24b05468233efde88c2f
#
_cell.length_a   1.000
_cell.length_b   1.000
_cell.length_c   1.000
_cell.angle_alpha   90.00
_cell.angle_beta   90.00
_cell.angle_gamma   90.00
#
_symmetry.space_group_name_H-M   'P 1'
#
loop_
_entity.id
_entity.type
_entity.pdbx_description
1 polymer ?
#
loop_
_entity_poly.entity_id
_entity_poly.type
_entity_poly.pdbx_seq_one_letter_code
_entity_poly.pdbx_strand_id
1 'polypeptide(L)'
;CALGLATPVAIMVGNGLGARNGILFKTAASLEAAGRTQIVALDKTGTITSGEPRVTDILPAGGVSESELLTLAASLEQKSEHPLAKAVLAYAETETIACPDVTDFAALPGNGLSARLDGMEIYGGNAEFIAAKASVPAELQAEAARLAAEGKTPLFFGGAGRLMGVIAVADTLKEDSPRAIRELQNMGIRVVMLTGDNQRTADAIGRQAGVDEVIAGVLPDGKEAVIRRLQESGKVAMVGDGINDAPALTRADTGIAIGAGTDVAIDAADVVLMNSRLSDVPAAIRLSRATL
;
A
#
# COMPACT_ATOMS: atom_id res chain seq x y z
N CYS A 1 44.42 22.29 8.39
CA CYS A 1 44.79 20.86 8.47
C CYS A 1 44.02 20.06 7.46
N ALA A 2 44.67 19.25 6.59
CA ALA A 2 44.04 18.43 5.55
C ALA A 2 42.94 17.50 6.11
N LEU A 3 43.12 16.99 7.33
CA LEU A 3 42.14 16.12 7.99
C LEU A 3 40.81 16.83 8.32
N GLY A 4 40.85 18.14 8.60
CA GLY A 4 39.63 18.91 8.90
C GLY A 4 38.76 19.21 7.67
N LEU A 5 39.28 19.02 6.45
CA LEU A 5 38.54 19.21 5.20
C LEU A 5 38.02 17.89 4.61
N ALA A 6 38.56 16.74 5.03
CA ALA A 6 38.19 15.45 4.47
C ALA A 6 36.71 15.10 4.66
N THR A 7 36.20 15.24 5.90
CA THR A 7 34.80 14.95 6.22
C THR A 7 33.81 15.87 5.48
N PRO A 8 33.96 17.22 5.47
CA PRO A 8 33.09 18.10 4.71
C PRO A 8 33.08 17.80 3.21
N VAL A 9 34.24 17.47 2.64
CA VAL A 9 34.34 17.09 1.21
C VAL A 9 33.62 15.76 0.94
N ALA A 10 33.80 14.74 1.79
CA ALA A 10 33.11 13.48 1.67
C ALA A 10 31.58 13.65 1.72
N ILE A 11 31.09 14.43 2.69
CA ILE A 11 29.65 14.76 2.82
C ILE A 11 29.14 15.47 1.55
N MET A 12 29.89 16.43 1.02
CA MET A 12 29.50 17.16 -0.19
C MET A 12 29.43 16.24 -1.41
N VAL A 13 30.39 15.33 -1.56
CA VAL A 13 30.39 14.30 -2.63
C VAL A 13 29.25 13.31 -2.44
N GLY A 14 29.02 12.83 -1.21
CA GLY A 14 27.92 11.92 -0.88
C GLY A 14 26.56 12.55 -1.20
N ASN A 15 26.31 13.79 -0.77
CA ASN A 15 25.09 14.52 -1.08
C ASN A 15 24.90 14.74 -2.59
N GLY A 16 25.97 15.10 -3.30
CA GLY A 16 25.95 15.28 -4.75
C GLY A 16 25.62 13.99 -5.50
N LEU A 17 26.19 12.86 -5.05
CA LEU A 17 25.90 11.54 -5.63
C LEU A 17 24.48 11.10 -5.31
N GLY A 18 24.01 11.32 -4.08
CA GLY A 18 22.61 11.07 -3.67
C GLY A 18 21.65 11.83 -4.55
N ALA A 19 21.81 13.14 -4.67
CA ALA A 19 20.92 13.99 -5.46
C ALA A 19 20.83 13.56 -6.93
N ARG A 20 21.93 13.15 -7.54
CA ARG A 20 21.95 12.61 -8.92
C ARG A 20 21.12 11.32 -9.08
N ASN A 21 20.96 10.57 -7.99
CA ASN A 21 20.20 9.32 -7.96
C ASN A 21 18.79 9.50 -7.34
N GLY A 22 18.35 10.73 -7.12
CA GLY A 22 17.04 11.04 -6.55
C GLY A 22 16.96 10.79 -5.03
N ILE A 23 18.09 10.76 -4.33
CA ILE A 23 18.19 10.62 -2.87
C ILE A 23 18.66 11.97 -2.31
N LEU A 24 17.79 12.65 -1.58
CA LEU A 24 18.05 13.98 -1.03
C LEU A 24 18.17 13.90 0.50
N PHE A 25 19.37 14.11 1.02
CA PHE A 25 19.59 14.32 2.47
C PHE A 25 19.44 15.80 2.79
N LYS A 26 18.56 16.14 3.71
CA LYS A 26 18.31 17.54 4.07
C LYS A 26 19.51 18.21 4.73
N THR A 27 20.25 17.44 5.52
CA THR A 27 21.41 17.93 6.29
C THR A 27 22.55 16.92 6.27
N ALA A 28 23.76 17.36 6.65
CA ALA A 28 24.88 16.45 6.87
C ALA A 28 24.59 15.46 8.03
N ALA A 29 23.87 15.89 9.06
CA ALA A 29 23.44 15.02 10.15
C ALA A 29 22.47 13.93 9.68
N SER A 30 21.55 14.25 8.77
CA SER A 30 20.63 13.26 8.16
C SER A 30 21.39 12.20 7.36
N LEU A 31 22.42 12.60 6.62
CA LEU A 31 23.32 11.66 5.92
C LEU A 31 24.00 10.73 6.94
N GLU A 32 24.54 11.26 8.02
CA GLU A 32 25.22 10.47 9.06
C GLU A 32 24.26 9.52 9.78
N ALA A 33 23.08 10.02 10.17
CA ALA A 33 22.07 9.24 10.89
C ALA A 33 21.58 8.03 10.06
N ALA A 34 21.35 8.20 8.76
CA ALA A 34 20.89 7.14 7.87
C ALA A 34 21.83 5.92 7.87
N GLY A 35 23.15 6.12 7.91
CA GLY A 35 24.15 5.04 7.94
C GLY A 35 24.15 4.21 9.22
N ARG A 36 23.67 4.79 10.33
CA ARG A 36 23.59 4.14 11.64
C ARG A 36 22.33 3.34 11.86
N THR A 37 21.43 3.31 10.89
CA THR A 37 20.15 2.57 10.95
C THR A 37 20.37 1.09 11.23
N GLN A 38 19.63 0.57 12.21
CA GLN A 38 19.61 -0.83 12.62
C GLN A 38 18.23 -1.48 12.40
N ILE A 39 17.18 -0.68 12.42
CA ILE A 39 15.79 -1.10 12.21
C ILE A 39 15.19 -0.16 11.16
N VAL A 40 14.56 -0.73 10.14
CA VAL A 40 13.75 0.02 9.17
C VAL A 40 12.29 -0.33 9.40
N ALA A 41 11.51 0.67 9.79
CA ALA A 41 10.06 0.59 9.90
C ALA A 41 9.45 1.12 8.60
N LEU A 42 8.70 0.28 7.90
CA LEU A 42 8.08 0.59 6.62
C LEU A 42 6.57 0.74 6.81
N ASP A 43 5.98 1.83 6.38
CA ASP A 43 4.53 1.83 6.17
C ASP A 43 4.17 0.84 5.05
N LYS A 44 2.95 0.29 5.08
CA LYS A 44 2.48 -0.63 4.04
C LYS A 44 2.11 0.14 2.77
N THR A 45 1.11 1.02 2.88
CA THR A 45 0.43 1.65 1.75
C THR A 45 1.31 2.72 1.10
N GLY A 46 1.47 2.67 -0.23
CA GLY A 46 2.33 3.62 -0.95
C GLY A 46 3.84 3.41 -0.76
N THR A 47 4.25 2.67 0.26
CA THR A 47 5.66 2.38 0.60
C THR A 47 6.08 0.99 0.15
N ILE A 48 5.56 -0.08 0.76
CA ILE A 48 5.79 -1.48 0.35
C ILE A 48 4.88 -1.83 -0.84
N THR A 49 3.66 -1.29 -0.84
CA THR A 49 2.66 -1.47 -1.90
C THR A 49 2.59 -0.23 -2.79
N SER A 50 1.90 -0.34 -3.92
CA SER A 50 1.75 0.77 -4.86
C SER A 50 0.90 1.93 -4.32
N GLY A 51 0.05 1.68 -3.32
CA GLY A 51 -0.93 2.63 -2.80
C GLY A 51 -2.16 2.77 -3.71
N GLU A 52 -2.19 2.05 -4.82
CA GLU A 52 -3.27 2.03 -5.79
C GLU A 52 -3.88 0.63 -5.83
N PRO A 53 -5.10 0.43 -5.29
CA PRO A 53 -5.80 -0.84 -5.41
C PRO A 53 -6.02 -1.21 -6.88
N ARG A 54 -5.86 -2.51 -7.20
CA ARG A 54 -6.10 -3.06 -8.55
C ARG A 54 -6.92 -4.33 -8.46
N VAL A 55 -7.69 -4.61 -9.51
CA VAL A 55 -8.36 -5.92 -9.67
C VAL A 55 -7.29 -6.99 -9.86
N THR A 56 -7.36 -8.04 -9.04
CA THR A 56 -6.40 -9.15 -9.06
C THR A 56 -7.03 -10.48 -9.49
N ASP A 57 -8.32 -10.66 -9.22
CA ASP A 57 -9.03 -11.89 -9.55
C ASP A 57 -10.49 -11.57 -9.92
N ILE A 58 -11.02 -12.31 -10.88
CA ILE A 58 -12.41 -12.24 -11.34
C ILE A 58 -12.98 -13.65 -11.32
N LEU A 59 -14.05 -13.85 -10.57
CA LEU A 59 -14.69 -15.13 -10.34
C LEU A 59 -16.17 -15.05 -10.71
N PRO A 60 -16.54 -15.28 -11.99
CA PRO A 60 -17.92 -15.30 -12.41
C PRO A 60 -18.71 -16.45 -11.75
N ALA A 61 -19.97 -16.20 -11.44
CA ALA A 61 -20.89 -17.24 -10.99
C ALA A 61 -21.26 -18.19 -12.16
N GLY A 62 -21.76 -19.38 -11.84
CA GLY A 62 -22.13 -20.36 -12.87
C GLY A 62 -23.07 -19.79 -13.91
N GLY A 63 -22.68 -19.89 -15.21
CA GLY A 63 -23.44 -19.39 -16.35
C GLY A 63 -23.36 -17.87 -16.57
N VAL A 64 -22.40 -17.19 -15.94
CA VAL A 64 -22.07 -15.77 -16.15
C VAL A 64 -20.69 -15.68 -16.79
N SER A 65 -20.53 -14.83 -17.79
CA SER A 65 -19.22 -14.53 -18.37
C SER A 65 -18.49 -13.44 -17.57
N GLU A 66 -17.18 -13.39 -17.68
CA GLU A 66 -16.37 -12.30 -17.09
C GLU A 66 -16.84 -10.92 -17.57
N SER A 67 -17.15 -10.80 -18.85
CA SER A 67 -17.62 -9.55 -19.44
C SER A 67 -18.96 -9.08 -18.85
N GLU A 68 -19.92 -9.99 -18.61
CA GLU A 68 -21.20 -9.66 -17.96
C GLU A 68 -20.99 -9.22 -16.51
N LEU A 69 -20.15 -9.91 -15.76
CA LEU A 69 -19.80 -9.53 -14.38
C LEU A 69 -19.14 -8.15 -14.34
N LEU A 70 -18.16 -7.92 -15.21
CA LEU A 70 -17.44 -6.64 -15.28
C LEU A 70 -18.32 -5.48 -15.72
N THR A 71 -19.20 -5.71 -16.73
CA THR A 71 -20.18 -4.70 -17.16
C THR A 71 -21.09 -4.26 -16.03
N LEU A 72 -21.65 -5.23 -15.29
CA LEU A 72 -22.50 -4.93 -14.14
C LEU A 72 -21.72 -4.20 -13.04
N ALA A 73 -20.53 -4.70 -12.68
CA ALA A 73 -19.68 -4.12 -11.64
C ALA A 73 -19.25 -2.68 -11.99
N ALA A 74 -18.74 -2.46 -13.21
CA ALA A 74 -18.33 -1.14 -13.66
C ALA A 74 -19.49 -0.15 -13.73
N SER A 75 -20.67 -0.59 -14.23
CA SER A 75 -21.87 0.25 -14.23
C SER A 75 -22.34 0.67 -12.85
N LEU A 76 -22.21 -0.23 -11.86
CA LEU A 76 -22.54 0.08 -10.47
C LEU A 76 -21.53 1.03 -9.82
N GLU A 77 -20.24 0.80 -10.07
CA GLU A 77 -19.15 1.53 -9.42
C GLU A 77 -18.87 2.92 -10.03
N GLN A 78 -19.38 3.23 -11.23
CA GLN A 78 -19.09 4.50 -11.93
C GLN A 78 -19.49 5.77 -11.16
N LYS A 79 -20.42 5.66 -10.21
CA LYS A 79 -20.87 6.77 -9.36
C LYS A 79 -20.27 6.73 -7.95
N SER A 80 -19.41 5.77 -7.68
CA SER A 80 -18.72 5.61 -6.39
C SER A 80 -17.36 6.30 -6.40
N GLU A 81 -17.07 7.07 -5.36
CA GLU A 81 -15.75 7.72 -5.15
C GLU A 81 -14.76 6.81 -4.38
N HIS A 82 -15.18 5.61 -4.02
CA HIS A 82 -14.36 4.70 -3.23
C HIS A 82 -13.11 4.24 -4.02
N PRO A 83 -11.92 4.10 -3.38
CA PRO A 83 -10.71 3.62 -4.08
C PRO A 83 -10.86 2.27 -4.76
N LEU A 84 -11.68 1.36 -4.18
CA LEU A 84 -11.96 0.05 -4.77
C LEU A 84 -12.80 0.18 -6.05
N ALA A 85 -13.71 1.16 -6.13
CA ALA A 85 -14.47 1.46 -7.33
C ALA A 85 -13.56 1.89 -8.48
N LYS A 86 -12.59 2.78 -8.18
CA LYS A 86 -11.61 3.22 -9.17
C LYS A 86 -10.82 2.04 -9.75
N ALA A 87 -10.48 1.05 -8.92
CA ALA A 87 -9.78 -0.16 -9.35
C ALA A 87 -10.62 -0.98 -10.35
N VAL A 88 -11.91 -1.16 -10.07
CA VAL A 88 -12.85 -1.89 -10.97
C VAL A 88 -13.02 -1.14 -12.28
N LEU A 89 -13.20 0.19 -12.24
CA LEU A 89 -13.37 1.02 -13.42
C LEU A 89 -12.11 1.04 -14.30
N ALA A 90 -10.93 1.19 -13.71
CA ALA A 90 -9.66 1.16 -14.43
C ALA A 90 -9.43 -0.20 -15.12
N TYR A 91 -9.80 -1.29 -14.47
CA TYR A 91 -9.72 -2.62 -15.08
C TYR A 91 -10.71 -2.77 -16.24
N ALA A 92 -11.96 -2.34 -16.06
CA ALA A 92 -12.98 -2.38 -17.10
C ALA A 92 -12.59 -1.54 -18.34
N GLU A 93 -11.94 -0.39 -18.13
CA GLU A 93 -11.40 0.45 -19.22
C GLU A 93 -10.29 -0.30 -19.99
N THR A 94 -9.38 -0.95 -19.30
CA THR A 94 -8.30 -1.75 -19.90
C THR A 94 -8.84 -2.89 -20.76
N GLU A 95 -9.91 -3.56 -20.30
CA GLU A 95 -10.59 -4.65 -21.02
C GLU A 95 -11.61 -4.14 -22.05
N THR A 96 -11.74 -2.84 -22.22
CA THR A 96 -12.69 -2.20 -23.16
C THR A 96 -14.15 -2.64 -22.88
N ILE A 97 -14.50 -2.77 -21.61
CA ILE A 97 -15.85 -3.17 -21.17
C ILE A 97 -16.80 -1.98 -21.25
N ALA A 98 -17.98 -2.21 -21.81
CA ALA A 98 -19.06 -1.21 -21.81
C ALA A 98 -19.51 -0.92 -20.36
N CYS A 99 -19.75 0.36 -20.08
CA CYS A 99 -20.17 0.82 -18.76
C CYS A 99 -21.49 1.63 -18.92
N PRO A 100 -22.64 0.97 -19.11
CA PRO A 100 -23.93 1.64 -19.23
C PRO A 100 -24.28 2.45 -17.98
N ASP A 101 -25.02 3.54 -18.20
CA ASP A 101 -25.49 4.40 -17.11
C ASP A 101 -26.50 3.70 -16.21
N VAL A 102 -26.42 3.97 -14.92
CA VAL A 102 -27.37 3.47 -13.91
C VAL A 102 -28.24 4.58 -13.35
N THR A 103 -29.46 4.20 -12.95
CA THR A 103 -30.41 5.05 -12.21
C THR A 103 -30.55 4.58 -10.74
N ASP A 104 -31.19 5.40 -9.91
CA ASP A 104 -31.47 5.07 -8.50
C ASP A 104 -30.24 4.59 -7.71
N PHE A 105 -29.07 5.17 -8.00
CA PHE A 105 -27.83 4.84 -7.29
C PHE A 105 -27.90 5.20 -5.82
N ALA A 106 -27.54 4.26 -4.95
CA ALA A 106 -27.47 4.45 -3.51
C ALA A 106 -26.20 3.78 -2.96
N ALA A 107 -25.39 4.55 -2.24
CA ALA A 107 -24.31 4.03 -1.43
C ALA A 107 -24.84 3.72 -0.02
N LEU A 108 -24.56 2.51 0.46
CA LEU A 108 -24.97 1.99 1.77
C LEU A 108 -23.70 1.86 2.64
N PRO A 109 -23.39 2.85 3.48
CA PRO A 109 -22.15 2.87 4.24
C PRO A 109 -21.91 1.57 5.03
N GLY A 110 -20.71 0.98 4.86
CA GLY A 110 -20.32 -0.27 5.51
C GLY A 110 -20.86 -1.54 4.88
N ASN A 111 -21.79 -1.46 3.94
CA ASN A 111 -22.43 -2.62 3.31
C ASN A 111 -22.09 -2.76 1.82
N GLY A 112 -22.40 -1.75 1.01
CA GLY A 112 -22.19 -1.80 -0.43
C GLY A 112 -22.96 -0.73 -1.20
N LEU A 113 -23.27 -1.06 -2.45
CA LEU A 113 -23.91 -0.18 -3.41
C LEU A 113 -25.17 -0.86 -3.97
N SER A 114 -26.14 -0.06 -4.37
CA SER A 114 -27.29 -0.53 -5.18
C SER A 114 -27.63 0.49 -6.25
N ALA A 115 -28.17 0.03 -7.38
CA ALA A 115 -28.63 0.87 -8.48
C ALA A 115 -29.62 0.09 -9.36
N ARG A 116 -30.12 0.74 -10.42
CA ARG A 116 -30.87 0.09 -11.49
C ARG A 116 -30.15 0.22 -12.83
N LEU A 117 -29.97 -0.89 -13.49
CA LEU A 117 -29.45 -1.01 -14.85
C LEU A 117 -30.56 -1.54 -15.75
N ASP A 118 -31.00 -0.77 -16.72
CA ASP A 118 -32.12 -1.11 -17.62
C ASP A 118 -33.40 -1.56 -16.85
N GLY A 119 -33.68 -0.89 -15.74
CA GLY A 119 -34.82 -1.19 -14.86
C GLY A 119 -34.63 -2.38 -13.92
N MET A 120 -33.55 -3.14 -14.04
CA MET A 120 -33.19 -4.27 -13.19
C MET A 120 -32.39 -3.79 -11.97
N GLU A 121 -32.72 -4.24 -10.77
CA GLU A 121 -31.91 -3.96 -9.58
C GLU A 121 -30.57 -4.68 -9.67
N ILE A 122 -29.49 -3.90 -9.49
CA ILE A 122 -28.11 -4.39 -9.37
C ILE A 122 -27.54 -3.95 -8.04
N TYR A 123 -26.63 -4.73 -7.47
CA TYR A 123 -26.03 -4.46 -6.17
C TYR A 123 -24.62 -5.05 -6.09
N GLY A 124 -23.79 -4.44 -5.28
CA GLY A 124 -22.40 -4.89 -5.01
C GLY A 124 -21.98 -4.53 -3.61
N GLY A 125 -21.12 -5.33 -3.00
CA GLY A 125 -20.63 -5.07 -1.65
C GLY A 125 -19.97 -6.26 -0.97
N ASN A 126 -19.99 -6.26 0.36
CA ASN A 126 -19.43 -7.35 1.15
C ASN A 126 -20.31 -8.62 1.12
N ALA A 127 -19.75 -9.74 1.60
CA ALA A 127 -20.44 -11.03 1.59
C ALA A 127 -21.77 -11.01 2.37
N GLU A 128 -21.83 -10.31 3.50
CA GLU A 128 -23.01 -10.23 4.38
C GLU A 128 -24.16 -9.48 3.68
N PHE A 129 -23.86 -8.35 3.07
CA PHE A 129 -24.83 -7.56 2.31
C PHE A 129 -25.41 -8.35 1.13
N ILE A 130 -24.58 -9.09 0.42
CA ILE A 130 -25.02 -9.90 -0.73
C ILE A 130 -25.81 -11.12 -0.29
N ALA A 131 -25.45 -11.78 0.80
CA ALA A 131 -26.17 -12.93 1.33
C ALA A 131 -27.63 -12.61 1.73
N ALA A 132 -27.92 -11.35 2.05
CA ALA A 132 -29.27 -10.87 2.30
C ALA A 132 -30.13 -10.70 1.01
N LYS A 133 -29.49 -10.63 -0.18
CA LYS A 133 -30.13 -10.36 -1.48
C LYS A 133 -30.09 -11.53 -2.45
N ALA A 134 -29.06 -12.37 -2.38
CA ALA A 134 -28.86 -13.49 -3.29
C ALA A 134 -28.15 -14.66 -2.57
N SER A 135 -28.41 -15.87 -3.04
CA SER A 135 -27.68 -17.05 -2.57
C SER A 135 -26.24 -17.02 -3.11
N VAL A 136 -25.27 -17.18 -2.23
CA VAL A 136 -23.85 -17.29 -2.61
C VAL A 136 -23.46 -18.76 -2.63
N PRO A 137 -23.04 -19.31 -3.80
CA PRO A 137 -22.56 -20.68 -3.89
C PRO A 137 -21.39 -20.94 -2.94
N ALA A 138 -21.39 -22.10 -2.29
CA ALA A 138 -20.36 -22.44 -1.28
C ALA A 138 -18.93 -22.41 -1.85
N GLU A 139 -18.76 -22.77 -3.11
CA GLU A 139 -17.47 -22.69 -3.82
C GLU A 139 -16.95 -21.26 -3.95
N LEU A 140 -17.79 -20.31 -4.36
CA LEU A 140 -17.42 -18.89 -4.47
C LEU A 140 -17.18 -18.27 -3.09
N GLN A 141 -17.94 -18.69 -2.08
CA GLN A 141 -17.72 -18.23 -0.72
C GLN A 141 -16.36 -18.72 -0.16
N ALA A 142 -16.01 -19.99 -0.41
CA ALA A 142 -14.73 -20.55 -0.01
C ALA A 142 -13.56 -19.85 -0.73
N GLU A 143 -13.70 -19.60 -2.03
CA GLU A 143 -12.69 -18.92 -2.84
C GLU A 143 -12.52 -17.45 -2.41
N ALA A 144 -13.60 -16.73 -2.17
CA ALA A 144 -13.54 -15.38 -1.61
C ALA A 144 -12.86 -15.34 -0.23
N ALA A 145 -13.13 -16.33 0.63
CA ALA A 145 -12.46 -16.46 1.93
C ALA A 145 -10.95 -16.75 1.78
N ARG A 146 -10.56 -17.54 0.78
CA ARG A 146 -9.15 -17.79 0.44
C ARG A 146 -8.46 -16.50 -0.01
N LEU A 147 -9.08 -15.76 -0.95
CA LEU A 147 -8.55 -14.48 -1.43
C LEU A 147 -8.41 -13.44 -0.29
N ALA A 148 -9.41 -13.38 0.60
CA ALA A 148 -9.32 -12.52 1.79
C ALA A 148 -8.16 -12.93 2.72
N ALA A 149 -7.88 -14.24 2.81
CA ALA A 149 -6.72 -14.74 3.57
C ALA A 149 -5.37 -14.38 2.94
N GLU A 150 -5.35 -14.10 1.64
CA GLU A 150 -4.18 -13.62 0.90
C GLU A 150 -4.01 -12.08 0.98
N GLY A 151 -4.87 -11.38 1.72
CA GLY A 151 -4.81 -9.92 1.88
C GLY A 151 -5.57 -9.13 0.81
N LYS A 152 -6.40 -9.82 0.02
CA LYS A 152 -7.24 -9.19 -1.01
C LYS A 152 -8.62 -8.85 -0.45
N THR A 153 -9.32 -7.92 -1.08
CA THR A 153 -10.69 -7.54 -0.73
C THR A 153 -11.66 -8.10 -1.77
N PRO A 154 -12.40 -9.17 -1.47
CA PRO A 154 -13.42 -9.68 -2.38
C PRO A 154 -14.67 -8.80 -2.32
N LEU A 155 -15.10 -8.33 -3.49
CA LEU A 155 -16.33 -7.59 -3.72
C LEU A 155 -17.30 -8.51 -4.45
N PHE A 156 -18.50 -8.68 -3.91
CA PHE A 156 -19.54 -9.50 -4.48
C PHE A 156 -20.49 -8.64 -5.30
N PHE A 157 -20.89 -9.10 -6.47
CA PHE A 157 -21.81 -8.38 -7.35
C PHE A 157 -22.99 -9.28 -7.73
N GLY A 158 -24.19 -8.69 -7.78
CA GLY A 158 -25.41 -9.40 -8.13
C GLY A 158 -26.44 -8.52 -8.81
N GLY A 159 -27.42 -9.16 -9.41
CA GLY A 159 -28.56 -8.49 -10.05
C GLY A 159 -29.75 -9.44 -10.19
N ALA A 160 -30.98 -8.89 -10.18
CA ALA A 160 -32.22 -9.65 -10.30
C ALA A 160 -32.33 -10.83 -9.29
N GLY A 161 -31.84 -10.66 -8.08
CA GLY A 161 -31.93 -11.68 -7.02
C GLY A 161 -30.92 -12.83 -7.16
N ARG A 162 -29.94 -12.73 -8.08
CA ARG A 162 -28.89 -13.76 -8.23
C ARG A 162 -27.48 -13.15 -8.14
N LEU A 163 -26.55 -13.96 -7.67
CA LEU A 163 -25.13 -13.59 -7.69
C LEU A 163 -24.60 -13.65 -9.13
N MET A 164 -23.86 -12.59 -9.53
CA MET A 164 -23.15 -12.56 -10.82
C MET A 164 -21.69 -13.01 -10.66
N GLY A 165 -21.07 -12.75 -9.52
CA GLY A 165 -19.71 -13.18 -9.23
C GLY A 165 -19.03 -12.36 -8.16
N VAL A 166 -17.71 -12.58 -8.05
CA VAL A 166 -16.82 -11.92 -7.11
C VAL A 166 -15.65 -11.31 -7.86
N ILE A 167 -15.30 -10.06 -7.54
CA ILE A 167 -14.10 -9.39 -8.03
C ILE A 167 -13.22 -9.10 -6.83
N ALA A 168 -11.99 -9.58 -6.81
CA ALA A 168 -11.04 -9.28 -5.76
C ALA A 168 -10.15 -8.10 -6.14
N VAL A 169 -10.00 -7.19 -5.20
CA VAL A 169 -9.17 -5.99 -5.33
C VAL A 169 -8.12 -5.99 -4.24
N ALA A 170 -6.89 -5.66 -4.59
CA ALA A 170 -5.81 -5.53 -3.61
C ALA A 170 -4.87 -4.37 -3.97
N ASP A 171 -4.29 -3.78 -2.94
CA ASP A 171 -3.12 -2.94 -3.07
C ASP A 171 -1.90 -3.86 -3.20
N THR A 172 -1.30 -3.88 -4.39
CA THR A 172 -0.26 -4.85 -4.75
C THR A 172 1.12 -4.38 -4.31
N LEU A 173 1.99 -5.34 -3.96
CA LEU A 173 3.39 -5.05 -3.68
C LEU A 173 4.05 -4.35 -4.88
N LYS A 174 4.91 -3.37 -4.62
CA LYS A 174 5.81 -2.85 -5.65
C LYS A 174 6.77 -3.96 -6.08
N GLU A 175 7.10 -4.01 -7.35
CA GLU A 175 7.94 -5.05 -7.93
C GLU A 175 9.31 -5.17 -7.24
N ASP A 176 9.86 -4.04 -6.81
CA ASP A 176 11.17 -3.96 -6.17
C ASP A 176 11.15 -4.22 -4.65
N SER A 177 9.98 -4.21 -3.99
CA SER A 177 9.87 -4.29 -2.52
C SER A 177 10.49 -5.55 -1.92
N PRO A 178 10.24 -6.77 -2.43
CA PRO A 178 10.85 -7.96 -1.85
C PRO A 178 12.37 -7.99 -2.00
N ARG A 179 12.90 -7.40 -3.08
CA ARG A 179 14.35 -7.29 -3.28
C ARG A 179 14.96 -6.26 -2.33
N ALA A 180 14.34 -5.10 -2.21
CA ALA A 180 14.80 -4.04 -1.32
C ALA A 180 14.84 -4.48 0.14
N ILE A 181 13.82 -5.21 0.59
CA ILE A 181 13.74 -5.78 1.94
C ILE A 181 14.88 -6.77 2.17
N ARG A 182 15.15 -7.70 1.24
CA ARG A 182 16.29 -8.61 1.33
C ARG A 182 17.64 -7.87 1.35
N GLU A 183 17.78 -6.80 0.59
CA GLU A 183 19.00 -5.98 0.62
C GLU A 183 19.23 -5.35 2.00
N LEU A 184 18.18 -4.82 2.65
CA LEU A 184 18.26 -4.29 4.01
C LEU A 184 18.65 -5.38 5.02
N GLN A 185 18.03 -6.55 4.94
CA GLN A 185 18.35 -7.70 5.79
C GLN A 185 19.81 -8.16 5.62
N ASN A 186 20.31 -8.21 4.38
CA ASN A 186 21.71 -8.53 4.07
C ASN A 186 22.71 -7.48 4.62
N MET A 187 22.25 -6.26 4.88
CA MET A 187 23.01 -5.20 5.56
C MET A 187 22.98 -5.31 7.08
N GLY A 188 22.33 -6.36 7.65
CA GLY A 188 22.13 -6.57 9.07
C GLY A 188 21.03 -5.68 9.68
N ILE A 189 20.10 -5.19 8.88
CA ILE A 189 19.02 -4.30 9.30
C ILE A 189 17.73 -5.12 9.43
N ARG A 190 17.07 -5.02 10.59
CA ARG A 190 15.76 -5.61 10.83
C ARG A 190 14.69 -4.77 10.14
N VAL A 191 13.80 -5.43 9.40
CA VAL A 191 12.74 -4.78 8.64
C VAL A 191 11.37 -5.07 9.26
N VAL A 192 10.66 -4.02 9.65
CA VAL A 192 9.35 -4.08 10.32
C VAL A 192 8.31 -3.40 9.46
N MET A 193 7.20 -4.06 9.16
CA MET A 193 6.07 -3.47 8.46
C MET A 193 5.04 -2.93 9.47
N LEU A 194 4.58 -1.70 9.28
CA LEU A 194 3.49 -1.06 10.03
C LEU A 194 2.26 -0.93 9.13
N THR A 195 1.08 -1.29 9.65
CA THR A 195 -0.17 -1.12 8.90
C THR A 195 -1.39 -0.99 9.82
N GLY A 196 -2.40 -0.26 9.37
CA GLY A 196 -3.71 -0.21 10.00
C GLY A 196 -4.59 -1.43 9.73
N ASP A 197 -4.20 -2.32 8.82
CA ASP A 197 -4.95 -3.53 8.48
C ASP A 197 -5.08 -4.48 9.69
N ASN A 198 -6.06 -5.37 9.59
CA ASN A 198 -6.16 -6.48 10.54
C ASN A 198 -4.96 -7.42 10.44
N GLN A 199 -4.67 -8.16 11.52
CA GLN A 199 -3.50 -9.03 11.62
C GLN A 199 -3.40 -10.04 10.47
N ARG A 200 -4.51 -10.66 10.06
CA ARG A 200 -4.53 -11.70 9.02
C ARG A 200 -4.07 -11.16 7.66
N THR A 201 -4.62 -10.02 7.25
CA THR A 201 -4.25 -9.33 6.01
C THR A 201 -2.80 -8.86 6.05
N ALA A 202 -2.40 -8.26 7.16
CA ALA A 202 -1.04 -7.76 7.37
C ALA A 202 0.00 -8.90 7.30
N ASP A 203 -0.26 -10.04 7.94
CA ASP A 203 0.63 -11.21 7.92
C ASP A 203 0.77 -11.79 6.49
N ALA A 204 -0.31 -11.79 5.70
CA ALA A 204 -0.25 -12.25 4.32
C ALA A 204 0.69 -11.39 3.48
N ILE A 205 0.55 -10.06 3.57
CA ILE A 205 1.39 -9.10 2.85
C ILE A 205 2.82 -9.14 3.36
N GLY A 206 3.02 -9.21 4.68
CA GLY A 206 4.34 -9.29 5.30
C GLY A 206 5.14 -10.51 4.85
N ARG A 207 4.49 -11.68 4.75
CA ARG A 207 5.10 -12.91 4.19
C ARG A 207 5.48 -12.75 2.72
N GLN A 208 4.61 -12.15 1.91
CA GLN A 208 4.89 -11.91 0.49
C GLN A 208 6.05 -10.93 0.30
N ALA A 209 6.11 -9.88 1.10
CA ALA A 209 7.17 -8.88 1.09
C ALA A 209 8.49 -9.40 1.67
N GLY A 210 8.43 -10.38 2.61
CA GLY A 210 9.58 -10.98 3.27
C GLY A 210 10.11 -10.15 4.44
N VAL A 211 9.28 -9.36 5.13
CA VAL A 211 9.68 -8.59 6.32
C VAL A 211 9.94 -9.49 7.52
N ASP A 212 10.75 -9.02 8.49
CA ASP A 212 11.08 -9.79 9.70
C ASP A 212 9.93 -9.75 10.73
N GLU A 213 9.17 -8.64 10.75
CA GLU A 213 8.07 -8.46 11.71
C GLU A 213 6.93 -7.64 11.08
N VAL A 214 5.72 -7.94 11.53
CA VAL A 214 4.50 -7.22 11.15
C VAL A 214 3.83 -6.67 12.40
N ILE A 215 3.55 -5.37 12.42
CA ILE A 215 2.77 -4.71 13.47
C ILE A 215 1.48 -4.19 12.82
N ALA A 216 0.40 -4.91 13.05
CA ALA A 216 -0.92 -4.67 12.47
C ALA A 216 -1.83 -3.85 13.39
N GLY A 217 -2.93 -3.33 12.86
CA GLY A 217 -3.93 -2.57 13.62
C GLY A 217 -3.43 -1.24 14.16
N VAL A 218 -2.37 -0.69 13.57
CA VAL A 218 -1.78 0.58 14.01
C VAL A 218 -2.53 1.75 13.38
N LEU A 219 -3.30 2.45 14.18
CA LEU A 219 -3.93 3.70 13.75
C LEU A 219 -2.88 4.77 13.44
N PRO A 220 -3.20 5.78 12.61
CA PRO A 220 -2.25 6.84 12.25
C PRO A 220 -1.56 7.46 13.47
N ASP A 221 -2.33 7.82 14.50
CA ASP A 221 -1.81 8.41 15.74
C ASP A 221 -0.96 7.43 16.58
N GLY A 222 -1.10 6.13 16.35
CA GLY A 222 -0.36 5.08 17.05
C GLY A 222 1.02 4.79 16.47
N LYS A 223 1.31 5.20 15.23
CA LYS A 223 2.59 4.90 14.56
C LYS A 223 3.78 5.48 15.31
N GLU A 224 3.65 6.71 15.83
CA GLU A 224 4.71 7.37 16.64
C GLU A 224 5.08 6.54 17.87
N ALA A 225 4.09 6.01 18.58
CA ALA A 225 4.33 5.17 19.77
C ALA A 225 5.04 3.85 19.42
N VAL A 226 4.74 3.27 18.25
CA VAL A 226 5.45 2.08 17.76
C VAL A 226 6.92 2.41 17.47
N ILE A 227 7.22 3.53 16.81
CA ILE A 227 8.60 3.96 16.55
C ILE A 227 9.36 4.14 17.86
N ARG A 228 8.75 4.79 18.86
CA ARG A 228 9.36 4.97 20.20
C ARG A 228 9.74 3.62 20.84
N ARG A 229 8.85 2.63 20.75
CA ARG A 229 9.12 1.27 21.27
C ARG A 229 10.26 0.57 20.50
N LEU A 230 10.30 0.72 19.17
CA LEU A 230 11.38 0.14 18.37
C LEU A 230 12.74 0.76 18.67
N GLN A 231 12.78 2.05 19.01
CA GLN A 231 13.99 2.77 19.39
C GLN A 231 14.64 2.25 20.69
N GLU A 232 13.90 1.53 21.53
CA GLU A 232 14.47 0.83 22.69
C GLU A 232 15.43 -0.30 22.29
N SER A 233 15.28 -0.82 21.08
CA SER A 233 16.07 -1.94 20.54
C SER A 233 17.17 -1.51 19.55
N GLY A 234 17.19 -0.24 19.12
CA GLY A 234 18.22 0.25 18.18
C GLY A 234 17.80 1.52 17.43
N LYS A 235 18.67 1.97 16.54
CA LYS A 235 18.42 3.15 15.69
C LYS A 235 17.40 2.84 14.60
N VAL A 236 16.31 3.60 14.59
CA VAL A 236 15.15 3.38 13.72
C VAL A 236 15.11 4.39 12.58
N ALA A 237 15.01 3.90 11.34
CA ALA A 237 14.55 4.69 10.22
C ALA A 237 13.06 4.38 9.96
N MET A 238 12.21 5.40 9.87
CA MET A 238 10.82 5.28 9.42
C MET A 238 10.70 5.67 7.95
N VAL A 239 10.05 4.86 7.16
CA VAL A 239 9.77 5.12 5.73
C VAL A 239 8.27 5.22 5.53
N GLY A 240 7.80 6.30 4.92
CA GLY A 240 6.39 6.52 4.61
C GLY A 240 6.21 7.54 3.48
N ASP A 241 5.00 7.63 2.93
CA ASP A 241 4.65 8.47 1.79
C ASP A 241 3.61 9.55 2.11
N GLY A 242 2.93 9.46 3.26
CA GLY A 242 1.73 10.20 3.54
C GLY A 242 1.78 11.13 4.75
N ILE A 243 0.73 11.98 4.84
CA ILE A 243 0.49 12.89 5.96
C ILE A 243 0.38 12.12 7.28
N ASN A 244 -0.22 10.93 7.22
CA ASN A 244 -0.44 10.06 8.38
C ASN A 244 0.87 9.54 9.01
N ASP A 245 1.98 9.60 8.27
CA ASP A 245 3.29 9.14 8.71
C ASP A 245 4.14 10.25 9.33
N ALA A 246 3.78 11.52 9.13
CA ALA A 246 4.59 12.67 9.56
C ALA A 246 5.00 12.62 11.04
N PRO A 247 4.13 12.29 12.00
CA PRO A 247 4.54 12.14 13.40
C PRO A 247 5.56 11.03 13.61
N ALA A 248 5.43 9.90 12.90
CA ALA A 248 6.35 8.78 12.98
C ALA A 248 7.69 9.07 12.29
N LEU A 249 7.66 9.76 11.13
CA LEU A 249 8.86 10.23 10.41
C LEU A 249 9.68 11.16 11.30
N THR A 250 9.03 12.15 11.92
CA THR A 250 9.69 13.10 12.84
C THR A 250 10.23 12.42 14.10
N ARG A 251 9.55 11.38 14.60
CA ARG A 251 9.94 10.66 15.81
C ARG A 251 11.16 9.76 15.60
N ALA A 252 11.30 9.16 14.42
CA ALA A 252 12.39 8.23 14.12
C ALA A 252 13.78 8.89 14.25
N ASP A 253 14.84 8.07 14.38
CA ASP A 253 16.22 8.57 14.31
C ASP A 253 16.55 9.08 12.89
N THR A 254 15.84 8.55 11.87
CA THR A 254 15.89 9.04 10.50
C THR A 254 14.49 8.86 9.87
N GLY A 255 13.85 9.96 9.50
CA GLY A 255 12.63 9.95 8.70
C GLY A 255 12.97 9.91 7.21
N ILE A 256 12.37 9.01 6.45
CA ILE A 256 12.57 8.86 5.01
C ILE A 256 11.21 8.97 4.31
N ALA A 257 11.01 10.03 3.54
CA ALA A 257 9.83 10.17 2.67
C ALA A 257 10.12 9.50 1.32
N ILE A 258 9.16 8.70 0.83
CA ILE A 258 9.30 7.95 -0.44
C ILE A 258 8.32 8.47 -1.50
N GLY A 259 8.81 8.62 -2.73
CA GLY A 259 8.04 9.15 -3.85
C GLY A 259 7.86 10.67 -3.78
N ALA A 260 7.06 11.21 -4.67
CA ALA A 260 6.61 12.61 -4.61
C ALA A 260 5.54 12.77 -3.50
N GLY A 261 5.88 12.31 -2.28
CA GLY A 261 5.00 12.34 -1.11
C GLY A 261 4.37 13.71 -0.87
N THR A 262 3.41 13.78 0.02
CA THR A 262 2.79 15.06 0.38
C THR A 262 3.85 16.03 0.95
N ASP A 263 3.68 17.32 0.72
CA ASP A 263 4.57 18.36 1.25
C ASP A 263 4.82 18.16 2.76
N VAL A 264 3.79 17.73 3.50
CA VAL A 264 3.88 17.44 4.94
C VAL A 264 4.83 16.28 5.26
N ALA A 265 4.81 15.19 4.48
CA ALA A 265 5.74 14.07 4.66
C ALA A 265 7.16 14.48 4.28
N ILE A 266 7.31 15.24 3.20
CA ILE A 266 8.60 15.81 2.79
C ILE A 266 9.16 16.71 3.90
N ASP A 267 8.36 17.59 4.48
CA ASP A 267 8.82 18.49 5.56
C ASP A 267 9.22 17.73 6.83
N ALA A 268 8.53 16.65 7.16
CA ALA A 268 8.79 15.83 8.34
C ALA A 268 10.02 14.90 8.22
N ALA A 269 10.45 14.58 6.99
CA ALA A 269 11.52 13.63 6.74
C ALA A 269 12.92 14.27 6.78
N ASP A 270 13.94 13.48 7.10
CA ASP A 270 15.37 13.81 7.00
C ASP A 270 15.94 13.50 5.62
N VAL A 271 15.39 12.47 4.98
CA VAL A 271 15.78 11.99 3.64
C VAL A 271 14.54 11.94 2.76
N VAL A 272 14.66 12.45 1.54
CA VAL A 272 13.58 12.41 0.54
C VAL A 272 14.03 11.57 -0.64
N LEU A 273 13.28 10.54 -0.96
CA LEU A 273 13.47 9.69 -2.13
C LEU A 273 12.51 10.16 -3.23
N MET A 274 13.05 10.73 -4.28
CA MET A 274 12.26 11.34 -5.37
C MET A 274 11.51 10.30 -6.21
N ASN A 275 12.00 9.07 -6.24
CA ASN A 275 11.35 7.96 -6.91
C ASN A 275 10.48 7.18 -5.92
N SER A 276 9.35 6.64 -6.41
CA SER A 276 8.50 5.77 -5.59
C SER A 276 9.01 4.31 -5.60
N ARG A 277 10.32 4.10 -5.36
CA ARG A 277 10.96 2.78 -5.34
C ARG A 277 11.54 2.46 -3.98
N LEU A 278 11.14 1.32 -3.42
CA LEU A 278 11.65 0.90 -2.10
C LEU A 278 13.15 0.60 -2.14
N SER A 279 13.70 0.21 -3.30
CA SER A 279 15.14 -0.04 -3.52
C SER A 279 16.03 1.21 -3.29
N ASP A 280 15.46 2.40 -3.29
CA ASP A 280 16.19 3.63 -2.99
C ASP A 280 16.49 3.76 -1.47
N VAL A 281 15.74 3.04 -0.59
CA VAL A 281 16.02 3.01 0.87
C VAL A 281 17.36 2.32 1.19
N PRO A 282 17.61 1.06 0.79
CA PRO A 282 18.92 0.45 1.00
C PRO A 282 20.04 1.21 0.26
N ALA A 283 19.75 1.84 -0.88
CA ALA A 283 20.72 2.67 -1.58
C ALA A 283 21.14 3.90 -0.77
N ALA A 284 20.19 4.60 -0.15
CA ALA A 284 20.45 5.74 0.73
C ALA A 284 21.34 5.36 1.94
N ILE A 285 21.01 4.23 2.58
CA ILE A 285 21.79 3.74 3.74
C ILE A 285 23.20 3.32 3.32
N ARG A 286 23.36 2.62 2.17
CA ARG A 286 24.68 2.27 1.64
C ARG A 286 25.52 3.51 1.30
N LEU A 287 24.90 4.50 0.66
CA LEU A 287 25.56 5.76 0.32
C LEU A 287 26.07 6.47 1.57
N SER A 288 25.23 6.55 2.60
CA SER A 288 25.60 7.11 3.91
C SER A 288 26.80 6.35 4.50
N ARG A 289 26.74 5.02 4.59
CA ARG A 289 27.82 4.17 5.14
C ARG A 289 29.14 4.28 4.36
N ALA A 290 29.06 4.52 3.04
CA ALA A 290 30.24 4.66 2.19
C ALA A 290 30.85 6.07 2.24
N THR A 291 30.10 7.07 2.70
CA THR A 291 30.52 8.47 2.78
C THR A 291 31.27 8.77 4.10
N LEU A 292 30.95 8.05 5.16
CA LEU A 292 31.45 8.22 6.53
C LEU A 292 32.48 7.15 6.89
#